data_2b4f3de582b2caed7e2c61d0e8525740
#
_entry.id   2b4f3de582b2caed7e2c61d0e8525740
#
_cell.length_a   1.000
_cell.length_b   1.000
_cell.length_c   1.000
_cell.angle_alpha   90.00
_cell.angle_beta   90.00
_cell.angle_gamma   90.00
#
_symmetry.space_group_name_H-M   'P 1'
#
loop_
_entity.id
_entity.type
_entity.pdbx_description
1 polymer ?
#
loop_
_entity_poly.entity_id
_entity_poly.type
_entity_poly.pdbx_seq_one_letter_code
_entity_poly.pdbx_strand_id
1 'polypeptide(L)'
;MPKINHTANMQAATKLTPSSTQPLFQQVCVIGLGLIGASLAQAIKDNGLSQRLVAVDRHLPSIEEAIQHGLLDAGSAILSEVVSGSDLIVIAIPVQAVQAVFVDIKAAMDNGQLAIDCIITDVCSTKVNIIDAAKAVFETLPTGLVPAHPIAGAENSGYHARRATLFVNHSVIICELPTTSHLAIAKLRQLWEAVGASVMPMEAAHHDAILAHTSHLPHLLAFNLVEQLASHDDNLDIFRYAAGGFRDFTRIAASDPKMWHDIFFANQSAIVSALDEYSVYLNDIRQLIIDKDSTALMGLLGRAQAARRHFGHMLASTPYTDTPAMSASYNITPSNTVSGTITIPGDKSISHRSIMLGSLATGVTRVTGFLEGEDALATLQAFRDMGVTIEGPDNGNLTIHGVGMNGLKPSKTPLYMGNSGTSMRLLSGILAAQAFDSVLTGDTSLNKRPMERVAAPLRQMGAVIQSTGQQGT
;
A
#
# COMPACT_ATOMS: atom_id res chain seq x y z
N MET A 1 -10.71 -47.75 20.80
CA MET A 1 -10.67 -46.31 20.45
C MET A 1 -10.10 -45.55 21.62
N PRO A 2 -8.87 -45.09 21.58
CA PRO A 2 -8.35 -44.19 22.63
C PRO A 2 -8.54 -42.74 22.20
N LYS A 3 -9.00 -41.93 23.14
CA LYS A 3 -9.16 -40.47 23.04
C LYS A 3 -7.78 -39.80 23.00
N ILE A 4 -7.52 -38.98 22.01
CA ILE A 4 -6.32 -38.15 21.94
C ILE A 4 -6.64 -36.83 22.63
N ASN A 5 -5.97 -36.56 23.75
CA ASN A 5 -5.98 -35.27 24.43
C ASN A 5 -5.02 -34.33 23.69
N HIS A 6 -5.57 -33.26 23.09
CA HIS A 6 -4.78 -32.11 22.62
C HIS A 6 -4.61 -31.10 23.75
N THR A 7 -3.50 -31.19 24.47
CA THR A 7 -2.96 -30.09 25.28
C THR A 7 -1.98 -29.31 24.38
N ALA A 8 -2.43 -28.18 23.84
CA ALA A 8 -1.58 -27.23 23.10
C ALA A 8 -0.66 -26.52 24.11
N ASN A 9 0.63 -26.84 24.03
CA ASN A 9 1.69 -26.07 24.69
C ASN A 9 1.86 -24.73 23.95
N MET A 10 1.36 -23.66 24.54
CA MET A 10 1.70 -22.29 24.12
C MET A 10 3.14 -22.01 24.55
N GLN A 11 4.11 -22.23 23.68
CA GLN A 11 5.43 -21.65 23.84
C GLN A 11 5.39 -20.18 23.46
N ALA A 12 5.78 -19.34 24.41
CA ALA A 12 5.87 -17.89 24.28
C ALA A 12 6.76 -17.49 23.10
N ALA A 13 6.27 -16.57 22.28
CA ALA A 13 7.04 -15.90 21.27
C ALA A 13 8.28 -15.26 21.91
N THR A 14 9.46 -15.66 21.46
CA THR A 14 10.72 -15.08 21.87
C THR A 14 10.75 -13.62 21.42
N LYS A 15 10.65 -12.69 22.38
CA LYS A 15 10.91 -11.26 22.14
C LYS A 15 12.32 -11.12 21.59
N LEU A 16 12.45 -10.58 20.39
CA LEU A 16 13.71 -10.05 19.89
C LEU A 16 14.09 -8.89 20.83
N THR A 17 15.07 -9.10 21.68
CA THR A 17 15.65 -8.04 22.51
C THR A 17 16.42 -7.08 21.62
N PRO A 18 16.10 -5.77 21.64
CA PRO A 18 16.92 -4.78 20.94
C PRO A 18 18.33 -4.77 21.58
N SER A 19 19.34 -4.82 20.74
CA SER A 19 20.75 -4.84 21.18
C SER A 19 21.32 -3.47 21.56
N SER A 20 20.49 -2.46 21.84
CA SER A 20 20.91 -1.18 22.40
C SER A 20 20.19 -0.92 23.72
N THR A 21 20.97 -0.64 24.78
CA THR A 21 20.48 -0.34 26.13
C THR A 21 19.84 1.04 26.27
N GLN A 22 19.70 1.82 25.19
CA GLN A 22 19.08 3.14 25.20
C GLN A 22 17.84 3.18 24.29
N PRO A 23 16.74 3.80 24.75
CA PRO A 23 15.56 4.02 23.94
C PRO A 23 15.88 4.91 22.73
N LEU A 24 15.08 4.77 21.66
CA LEU A 24 15.26 5.50 20.41
C LEU A 24 15.03 7.00 20.58
N PHE A 25 14.13 7.38 21.52
CA PHE A 25 13.77 8.77 21.84
C PHE A 25 13.85 9.03 23.34
N GLN A 26 14.24 10.24 23.71
CA GLN A 26 14.19 10.71 25.10
C GLN A 26 12.75 10.99 25.52
N GLN A 27 12.05 11.78 24.72
CA GLN A 27 10.64 12.06 24.95
C GLN A 27 9.87 12.08 23.63
N VAL A 28 8.76 11.34 23.58
CA VAL A 28 7.79 11.40 22.49
C VAL A 28 6.54 12.13 22.95
N CYS A 29 6.11 13.12 22.16
CA CYS A 29 4.83 13.82 22.36
C CYS A 29 3.84 13.40 21.27
N VAL A 30 2.73 12.76 21.67
CA VAL A 30 1.64 12.38 20.75
C VAL A 30 0.52 13.41 20.87
N ILE A 31 0.20 14.08 19.77
CA ILE A 31 -0.89 15.06 19.67
C ILE A 31 -2.12 14.38 19.07
N GLY A 32 -3.12 14.12 19.90
CA GLY A 32 -4.33 13.36 19.56
C GLY A 32 -4.27 11.91 20.04
N LEU A 33 -5.16 11.57 21.00
CA LEU A 33 -5.32 10.21 21.56
C LEU A 33 -6.54 9.49 20.96
N GLY A 34 -6.75 9.65 19.65
CA GLY A 34 -7.68 8.82 18.88
C GLY A 34 -7.16 7.40 18.69
N LEU A 35 -7.82 6.60 17.84
CA LEU A 35 -7.40 5.23 17.53
C LEU A 35 -5.90 5.15 17.14
N ILE A 36 -5.47 5.96 16.18
CA ILE A 36 -4.10 5.87 15.62
C ILE A 36 -3.07 6.37 16.64
N GLY A 37 -3.27 7.57 17.21
CA GLY A 37 -2.32 8.16 18.18
C GLY A 37 -2.18 7.33 19.44
N ALA A 38 -3.28 6.85 20.01
CA ALA A 38 -3.25 6.00 21.20
C ALA A 38 -2.67 4.60 20.91
N SER A 39 -2.90 4.04 19.72
CA SER A 39 -2.27 2.78 19.30
C SER A 39 -0.77 2.93 19.13
N LEU A 40 -0.30 4.03 18.54
CA LEU A 40 1.13 4.30 18.40
C LEU A 40 1.78 4.56 19.77
N ALA A 41 1.12 5.33 20.64
CA ALA A 41 1.58 5.51 22.03
C ALA A 41 1.75 4.17 22.75
N GLN A 42 0.75 3.28 22.63
CA GLN A 42 0.82 1.95 23.23
C GLN A 42 1.97 1.11 22.62
N ALA A 43 2.12 1.10 21.30
CA ALA A 43 3.19 0.38 20.63
C ALA A 43 4.59 0.91 21.02
N ILE A 44 4.76 2.24 21.15
CA ILE A 44 6.00 2.87 21.62
C ILE A 44 6.32 2.41 23.05
N LYS A 45 5.32 2.42 23.94
CA LYS A 45 5.47 2.02 25.34
C LYS A 45 5.85 0.54 25.45
N ASP A 46 5.11 -0.35 24.77
CA ASP A 46 5.30 -1.79 24.84
C ASP A 46 6.67 -2.26 24.29
N ASN A 47 7.21 -1.51 23.33
CA ASN A 47 8.54 -1.77 22.74
C ASN A 47 9.68 -0.97 23.39
N GLY A 48 9.41 -0.15 24.43
CA GLY A 48 10.42 0.63 25.14
C GLY A 48 11.17 1.64 24.26
N LEU A 49 10.49 2.24 23.26
CA LEU A 49 11.13 3.10 22.26
C LEU A 49 11.37 4.54 22.74
N SER A 50 10.77 4.95 23.86
CA SER A 50 10.99 6.26 24.49
C SER A 50 11.23 6.11 25.99
N GLN A 51 12.03 7.05 26.57
CA GLN A 51 12.15 7.13 28.02
C GLN A 51 10.92 7.75 28.65
N ARG A 52 10.35 8.75 27.99
CA ARG A 52 9.17 9.48 28.44
C ARG A 52 8.16 9.58 27.30
N LEU A 53 6.88 9.34 27.59
CA LEU A 53 5.78 9.43 26.65
C LEU A 53 4.73 10.41 27.18
N VAL A 54 4.51 11.50 26.44
CA VAL A 54 3.53 12.52 26.81
C VAL A 54 2.52 12.69 25.68
N ALA A 55 1.35 13.25 26.01
CA ALA A 55 0.33 13.49 24.99
C ALA A 55 -0.38 14.83 25.18
N VAL A 56 -0.91 15.32 24.06
CA VAL A 56 -1.82 16.45 24.00
C VAL A 56 -3.15 16.00 23.41
N ASP A 57 -4.25 16.21 24.14
CA ASP A 57 -5.60 15.95 23.63
C ASP A 57 -6.61 16.91 24.28
N ARG A 58 -7.61 17.32 23.51
CA ARG A 58 -8.70 18.16 24.03
C ARG A 58 -9.63 17.40 24.99
N HIS A 59 -9.68 16.09 24.87
CA HIS A 59 -10.49 15.21 25.70
C HIS A 59 -9.68 14.76 26.94
N LEU A 60 -9.64 15.61 27.95
CA LEU A 60 -8.89 15.37 29.20
C LEU A 60 -9.16 14.00 29.85
N PRO A 61 -10.40 13.44 29.87
CA PRO A 61 -10.63 12.10 30.41
C PRO A 61 -9.76 11.00 29.76
N SER A 62 -9.52 11.08 28.46
CA SER A 62 -8.61 10.10 27.79
C SER A 62 -7.16 10.23 28.27
N ILE A 63 -6.71 11.45 28.54
CA ILE A 63 -5.37 11.70 29.11
C ILE A 63 -5.28 11.13 30.52
N GLU A 64 -6.24 11.46 31.37
CA GLU A 64 -6.27 11.00 32.77
C GLU A 64 -6.27 9.47 32.85
N GLU A 65 -7.11 8.82 32.04
CA GLU A 65 -7.16 7.36 31.96
C GLU A 65 -5.85 6.76 31.44
N ALA A 66 -5.24 7.37 30.41
CA ALA A 66 -3.97 6.94 29.86
C ALA A 66 -2.82 7.02 30.89
N ILE A 67 -2.82 8.05 31.72
CA ILE A 67 -1.86 8.20 32.82
C ILE A 67 -2.14 7.17 33.92
N GLN A 68 -3.38 6.98 34.33
CA GLN A 68 -3.76 5.97 35.34
C GLN A 68 -3.38 4.54 34.94
N HIS A 69 -3.50 4.21 33.64
CA HIS A 69 -3.08 2.93 33.09
C HIS A 69 -1.58 2.84 32.84
N GLY A 70 -0.81 3.87 33.16
CA GLY A 70 0.63 3.88 32.94
C GLY A 70 1.06 3.93 31.49
N LEU A 71 0.16 4.30 30.56
CA LEU A 71 0.49 4.49 29.16
C LEU A 71 1.31 5.76 28.98
N LEU A 72 0.88 6.86 29.60
CA LEU A 72 1.51 8.17 29.53
C LEU A 72 2.19 8.54 30.84
N ASP A 73 3.29 9.28 30.74
CA ASP A 73 3.97 9.87 31.90
C ASP A 73 3.39 11.25 32.28
N ALA A 74 2.82 11.96 31.30
CA ALA A 74 2.11 13.24 31.48
C ALA A 74 1.23 13.53 30.26
N GLY A 75 0.28 14.48 30.42
CA GLY A 75 -0.52 14.96 29.32
C GLY A 75 -1.28 16.25 29.68
N SER A 76 -1.65 17.02 28.66
CA SER A 76 -2.40 18.27 28.80
C SER A 76 -3.25 18.54 27.56
N ALA A 77 -4.21 19.46 27.66
CA ALA A 77 -4.89 20.03 26.50
C ALA A 77 -4.05 21.12 25.78
N ILE A 78 -2.97 21.56 26.40
CA ILE A 78 -2.12 22.68 25.94
C ILE A 78 -0.71 22.13 25.65
N LEU A 79 -0.24 22.30 24.40
CA LEU A 79 1.04 21.75 23.93
C LEU A 79 2.22 22.24 24.78
N SER A 80 2.31 23.54 25.06
CA SER A 80 3.43 24.15 25.78
C SER A 80 3.63 23.65 27.21
N GLU A 81 2.62 22.99 27.80
CA GLU A 81 2.73 22.45 29.17
C GLU A 81 3.49 21.12 29.24
N VAL A 82 3.56 20.38 28.13
CA VAL A 82 4.11 19.00 28.14
C VAL A 82 5.17 18.75 27.07
N VAL A 83 5.31 19.61 26.07
CA VAL A 83 6.14 19.36 24.89
C VAL A 83 7.63 19.53 25.14
N SER A 84 8.00 20.26 26.20
CA SER A 84 9.41 20.62 26.47
C SER A 84 10.30 19.39 26.58
N GLY A 85 11.41 19.41 25.80
CA GLY A 85 12.38 18.31 25.72
C GLY A 85 11.95 17.14 24.85
N SER A 86 10.87 17.25 24.08
CA SER A 86 10.50 16.23 23.09
C SER A 86 11.48 16.25 21.91
N ASP A 87 11.94 15.08 21.51
CA ASP A 87 12.76 14.85 20.32
C ASP A 87 11.96 14.21 19.18
N LEU A 88 10.70 13.78 19.47
CA LEU A 88 9.72 13.38 18.48
C LEU A 88 8.33 13.94 18.83
N ILE A 89 7.67 14.58 17.86
CA ILE A 89 6.25 14.97 17.89
C ILE A 89 5.52 14.17 16.85
N VAL A 90 4.42 13.52 17.25
CA VAL A 90 3.51 12.79 16.37
C VAL A 90 2.15 13.49 16.34
N ILE A 91 1.75 14.00 15.17
CA ILE A 91 0.47 14.67 14.95
C ILE A 91 -0.56 13.65 14.49
N ALA A 92 -1.49 13.27 15.37
CA ALA A 92 -2.51 12.26 15.15
C ALA A 92 -3.94 12.82 15.33
N ILE A 93 -4.21 13.97 14.73
CA ILE A 93 -5.47 14.71 14.78
C ILE A 93 -6.10 14.82 13.37
N PRO A 94 -7.37 15.25 13.26
CA PRO A 94 -7.98 15.53 11.96
C PRO A 94 -7.16 16.52 11.12
N VAL A 95 -7.05 16.23 9.84
CA VAL A 95 -6.15 16.91 8.91
C VAL A 95 -6.35 18.42 8.84
N GLN A 96 -7.59 18.91 8.97
CA GLN A 96 -7.91 20.34 8.96
C GLN A 96 -7.41 21.10 10.20
N ALA A 97 -7.09 20.40 11.29
CA ALA A 97 -6.58 21.01 12.52
C ALA A 97 -5.05 21.11 12.57
N VAL A 98 -4.33 20.52 11.61
CA VAL A 98 -2.86 20.39 11.64
C VAL A 98 -2.16 21.75 11.57
N GLN A 99 -2.67 22.70 10.77
CA GLN A 99 -2.05 24.02 10.65
C GLN A 99 -2.00 24.76 12.00
N ALA A 100 -3.06 24.70 12.81
CA ALA A 100 -3.08 25.31 14.14
C ALA A 100 -2.02 24.67 15.06
N VAL A 101 -1.85 23.35 14.97
CA VAL A 101 -0.82 22.65 15.76
C VAL A 101 0.59 23.04 15.30
N PHE A 102 0.83 23.25 14.00
CA PHE A 102 2.11 23.78 13.55
C PHE A 102 2.41 25.19 14.12
N VAL A 103 1.39 26.05 14.30
CA VAL A 103 1.57 27.34 14.98
C VAL A 103 2.04 27.13 16.42
N ASP A 104 1.42 26.21 17.17
CA ASP A 104 1.81 25.91 18.55
C ASP A 104 3.22 25.28 18.62
N ILE A 105 3.55 24.40 17.70
CA ILE A 105 4.90 23.80 17.59
C ILE A 105 5.93 24.88 17.28
N LYS A 106 5.65 25.78 16.32
CA LYS A 106 6.56 26.90 16.02
C LYS A 106 6.79 27.78 17.24
N ALA A 107 5.73 28.13 17.95
CA ALA A 107 5.84 28.91 19.18
C ALA A 107 6.69 28.20 20.25
N ALA A 108 6.57 26.89 20.40
CA ALA A 108 7.38 26.09 21.31
C ALA A 108 8.87 26.05 20.87
N MET A 109 9.15 26.02 19.56
CA MET A 109 10.51 26.14 19.03
C MET A 109 11.10 27.53 19.28
N ASP A 110 10.34 28.59 18.98
CA ASP A 110 10.77 29.99 19.17
C ASP A 110 11.04 30.31 20.65
N ASN A 111 10.32 29.66 21.58
CA ASN A 111 10.51 29.77 23.02
C ASN A 111 11.59 28.83 23.61
N GLY A 112 12.29 28.06 22.76
CA GLY A 112 13.34 27.14 23.20
C GLY A 112 12.85 25.89 23.96
N GLN A 113 11.56 25.58 23.91
CA GLN A 113 11.01 24.35 24.49
C GLN A 113 11.28 23.11 23.63
N LEU A 114 11.44 23.30 22.33
CA LEU A 114 11.78 22.28 21.35
C LEU A 114 13.10 22.60 20.68
N ALA A 115 13.92 21.57 20.47
CA ALA A 115 15.13 21.68 19.68
C ALA A 115 14.79 21.89 18.19
N ILE A 116 15.67 22.57 17.45
CA ILE A 116 15.47 22.85 16.03
C ILE A 116 15.47 21.58 15.15
N ASP A 117 16.10 20.52 15.64
CA ASP A 117 16.19 19.19 15.01
C ASP A 117 15.16 18.19 15.56
N CYS A 118 14.21 18.66 16.41
CA CYS A 118 13.09 17.84 16.84
C CYS A 118 12.37 17.25 15.63
N ILE A 119 12.11 15.94 15.66
CA ILE A 119 11.39 15.25 14.58
C ILE A 119 9.90 15.56 14.72
N ILE A 120 9.29 16.02 13.64
CA ILE A 120 7.86 16.30 13.56
C ILE A 120 7.28 15.39 12.48
N THR A 121 6.37 14.52 12.85
CA THR A 121 5.68 13.62 11.90
C THR A 121 4.18 13.69 12.12
N ASP A 122 3.43 13.32 11.10
CA ASP A 122 1.97 13.16 11.18
C ASP A 122 1.57 11.73 10.79
N VAL A 123 0.31 11.39 11.01
CA VAL A 123 -0.30 10.12 10.61
C VAL A 123 -1.57 10.35 9.77
N CYS A 124 -1.71 11.52 9.17
CA CYS A 124 -2.87 11.93 8.40
C CYS A 124 -2.98 11.18 7.06
N SER A 125 -4.18 11.13 6.50
CA SER A 125 -4.49 10.41 5.26
C SER A 125 -4.07 11.14 3.98
N THR A 126 -3.66 12.42 4.07
CA THR A 126 -3.24 13.26 2.94
C THR A 126 -1.92 13.94 3.27
N LYS A 127 -1.08 14.22 2.25
CA LYS A 127 0.30 14.69 2.49
C LYS A 127 0.56 16.10 1.95
N VAL A 128 0.04 16.44 0.75
CA VAL A 128 0.29 17.76 0.15
C VAL A 128 -0.21 18.88 1.05
N ASN A 129 -1.44 18.75 1.57
CA ASN A 129 -2.01 19.75 2.46
C ASN A 129 -1.26 19.88 3.80
N ILE A 130 -0.66 18.81 4.33
CA ILE A 130 0.19 18.85 5.53
C ILE A 130 1.45 19.68 5.26
N ILE A 131 2.08 19.45 4.10
CA ILE A 131 3.26 20.21 3.69
C ILE A 131 2.91 21.67 3.47
N ASP A 132 1.77 21.96 2.85
CA ASP A 132 1.31 23.34 2.61
C ASP A 132 0.92 24.04 3.91
N ALA A 133 0.29 23.33 4.86
CA ALA A 133 0.04 23.86 6.21
C ALA A 133 1.35 24.20 6.93
N ALA A 134 2.38 23.36 6.80
CA ALA A 134 3.70 23.65 7.37
C ALA A 134 4.35 24.85 6.69
N LYS A 135 4.33 24.97 5.35
CA LYS A 135 4.84 26.14 4.62
C LYS A 135 4.13 27.44 5.00
N ALA A 136 2.84 27.37 5.32
CA ALA A 136 2.09 28.56 5.73
C ALA A 136 2.50 29.09 7.13
N VAL A 137 3.15 28.25 7.95
CA VAL A 137 3.53 28.59 9.33
C VAL A 137 5.03 28.82 9.47
N PHE A 138 5.85 27.99 8.83
CA PHE A 138 7.31 28.07 8.91
C PHE A 138 7.85 28.82 7.70
N GLU A 139 8.71 29.83 7.93
CA GLU A 139 9.43 30.53 6.85
C GLU A 139 10.34 29.59 6.07
N THR A 140 10.97 28.67 6.80
CA THR A 140 11.74 27.55 6.25
C THR A 140 11.25 26.28 6.92
N LEU A 141 10.92 25.26 6.13
CA LEU A 141 10.45 23.98 6.66
C LEU A 141 11.50 23.38 7.62
N PRO A 142 11.10 22.93 8.82
CA PRO A 142 12.01 22.27 9.75
C PRO A 142 12.67 21.06 9.12
N THR A 143 13.98 20.89 9.33
CA THR A 143 14.72 19.73 8.84
C THR A 143 14.26 18.40 9.49
N GLY A 144 13.60 18.49 10.64
CA GLY A 144 12.96 17.38 11.35
C GLY A 144 11.55 17.04 10.83
N LEU A 145 10.96 17.79 9.88
CA LEU A 145 9.64 17.51 9.37
C LEU A 145 9.66 16.30 8.42
N VAL A 146 8.96 15.23 8.80
CA VAL A 146 8.87 13.97 8.06
C VAL A 146 7.40 13.54 7.99
N PRO A 147 6.65 13.98 6.98
CA PRO A 147 5.26 13.56 6.82
C PRO A 147 5.14 12.05 6.61
N ALA A 148 4.20 11.40 7.31
CA ALA A 148 3.98 9.98 7.21
C ALA A 148 2.49 9.64 7.17
N HIS A 149 2.16 8.45 6.65
CA HIS A 149 0.80 7.91 6.62
C HIS A 149 0.84 6.41 6.86
N PRO A 150 0.47 5.92 8.05
CA PRO A 150 0.25 4.51 8.28
C PRO A 150 -1.04 4.06 7.57
N ILE A 151 -0.89 3.10 6.64
CA ILE A 151 -2.04 2.50 5.94
C ILE A 151 -2.66 1.46 6.87
N ALA A 152 -3.19 1.93 7.97
CA ALA A 152 -3.80 1.13 9.03
C ALA A 152 -4.99 1.89 9.64
N GLY A 153 -6.02 1.15 10.02
CA GLY A 153 -7.23 1.73 10.60
C GLY A 153 -8.19 0.66 11.11
N ALA A 154 -9.27 1.10 11.74
CA ALA A 154 -10.39 0.25 12.13
C ALA A 154 -11.70 1.05 12.08
N GLU A 155 -12.82 0.34 12.11
CA GLU A 155 -14.16 0.96 12.11
C GLU A 155 -14.45 1.75 13.40
N ASN A 156 -13.91 1.27 14.52
CA ASN A 156 -14.05 1.93 15.81
C ASN A 156 -13.04 3.08 15.94
N SER A 157 -13.45 4.18 16.54
CA SER A 157 -12.66 5.37 16.80
C SER A 157 -12.46 5.64 18.29
N GLY A 158 -11.56 6.60 18.61
CA GLY A 158 -11.31 7.04 19.97
C GLY A 158 -10.27 6.21 20.72
N TYR A 159 -9.96 6.66 21.94
CA TYR A 159 -8.91 6.10 22.81
C TYR A 159 -9.11 4.62 23.14
N HIS A 160 -10.34 4.19 23.41
CA HIS A 160 -10.65 2.80 23.79
C HIS A 160 -10.51 1.81 22.63
N ALA A 161 -10.50 2.29 21.40
CA ALA A 161 -10.31 1.44 20.22
C ALA A 161 -8.82 1.11 19.96
N ARG A 162 -7.88 1.65 20.77
CA ARG A 162 -6.44 1.47 20.57
C ARG A 162 -6.01 0.00 20.60
N ARG A 163 -5.03 -0.32 19.78
CA ARG A 163 -4.39 -1.65 19.71
C ARG A 163 -2.90 -1.49 19.46
N ALA A 164 -2.05 -2.04 20.35
CA ALA A 164 -0.60 -1.99 20.19
C ALA A 164 -0.10 -2.64 18.88
N THR A 165 -0.86 -3.60 18.36
CA THR A 165 -0.55 -4.34 17.13
C THR A 165 -1.14 -3.72 15.87
N LEU A 166 -1.73 -2.52 15.95
CA LEU A 166 -2.42 -1.88 14.81
C LEU A 166 -1.53 -1.73 13.56
N PHE A 167 -0.24 -1.56 13.76
CA PHE A 167 0.72 -1.30 12.66
C PHE A 167 1.48 -2.55 12.20
N VAL A 168 1.35 -3.66 12.92
CA VAL A 168 2.04 -4.91 12.59
C VAL A 168 1.60 -5.41 11.22
N ASN A 169 2.57 -5.64 10.33
CA ASN A 169 2.36 -6.04 8.94
C ASN A 169 1.60 -5.01 8.07
N HIS A 170 1.48 -3.75 8.53
CA HIS A 170 0.92 -2.67 7.73
C HIS A 170 2.01 -1.82 7.10
N SER A 171 1.71 -1.20 5.97
CA SER A 171 2.61 -0.26 5.32
C SER A 171 2.51 1.11 5.96
N VAL A 172 3.65 1.80 6.09
CA VAL A 172 3.71 3.22 6.44
C VAL A 172 4.43 3.94 5.31
N ILE A 173 3.75 4.89 4.71
CA ILE A 173 4.34 5.73 3.66
C ILE A 173 5.02 6.92 4.35
N ILE A 174 6.28 7.17 4.02
CA ILE A 174 7.05 8.35 4.43
C ILE A 174 7.27 9.23 3.20
N CYS A 175 6.89 10.51 3.31
CA CYS A 175 7.11 11.48 2.26
C CYS A 175 8.38 12.31 2.59
N GLU A 176 9.47 11.99 1.92
CA GLU A 176 10.73 12.70 2.09
C GLU A 176 10.68 14.07 1.41
N LEU A 177 11.03 15.15 2.13
CA LEU A 177 11.11 16.49 1.59
C LEU A 177 12.59 16.83 1.28
N PRO A 178 12.85 17.72 0.32
CA PRO A 178 14.23 18.13 0.00
C PRO A 178 15.00 18.72 1.20
N THR A 179 14.27 19.26 2.18
CA THR A 179 14.85 19.84 3.41
C THR A 179 14.98 18.84 4.55
N THR A 180 14.38 17.67 4.44
CA THR A 180 14.33 16.69 5.54
C THR A 180 15.71 16.08 5.81
N SER A 181 16.09 16.04 7.08
CA SER A 181 17.32 15.38 7.53
C SER A 181 17.25 13.87 7.34
N HIS A 182 18.30 13.28 6.73
CA HIS A 182 18.42 11.82 6.62
C HIS A 182 18.41 11.12 8.01
N LEU A 183 18.89 11.77 9.05
CA LEU A 183 18.85 11.25 10.41
C LEU A 183 17.41 11.17 10.93
N ALA A 184 16.59 12.20 10.66
CA ALA A 184 15.18 12.21 11.03
C ALA A 184 14.41 11.09 10.32
N ILE A 185 14.63 10.91 9.00
CA ILE A 185 14.06 9.82 8.21
C ILE A 185 14.47 8.46 8.79
N ALA A 186 15.76 8.28 9.08
CA ALA A 186 16.29 7.02 9.61
C ALA A 186 15.69 6.67 10.99
N LYS A 187 15.59 7.64 11.90
CA LYS A 187 14.98 7.43 13.22
C LYS A 187 13.48 7.14 13.12
N LEU A 188 12.76 7.86 12.27
CA LEU A 188 11.33 7.61 12.08
C LEU A 188 11.07 6.25 11.44
N ARG A 189 11.90 5.82 10.48
CA ARG A 189 11.87 4.48 9.91
C ARG A 189 12.07 3.41 10.99
N GLN A 190 13.09 3.58 11.84
CA GLN A 190 13.35 2.65 12.95
C GLN A 190 12.16 2.54 13.91
N LEU A 191 11.48 3.66 14.20
CA LEU A 191 10.26 3.65 15.02
C LEU A 191 9.20 2.74 14.39
N TRP A 192 8.86 2.98 13.11
CA TRP A 192 7.80 2.25 12.43
C TRP A 192 8.13 0.76 12.26
N GLU A 193 9.37 0.43 11.93
CA GLU A 193 9.84 -0.95 11.84
C GLU A 193 9.82 -1.65 13.21
N ALA A 194 10.18 -0.94 14.29
CA ALA A 194 10.13 -1.48 15.65
C ALA A 194 8.71 -1.78 16.14
N VAL A 195 7.70 -1.08 15.65
CA VAL A 195 6.28 -1.38 15.94
C VAL A 195 5.67 -2.37 14.94
N GLY A 196 6.49 -2.95 14.06
CA GLY A 196 6.11 -4.05 13.16
C GLY A 196 5.58 -3.61 11.80
N ALA A 197 5.72 -2.33 11.44
CA ALA A 197 5.30 -1.82 10.14
C ALA A 197 6.39 -1.97 9.07
N SER A 198 5.98 -1.96 7.80
CA SER A 198 6.87 -1.88 6.63
C SER A 198 6.89 -0.45 6.10
N VAL A 199 8.07 0.18 6.04
CA VAL A 199 8.20 1.58 5.64
C VAL A 199 8.52 1.71 4.15
N MET A 200 7.72 2.50 3.43
CA MET A 200 7.87 2.77 2.01
C MET A 200 8.03 4.28 1.76
N PRO A 201 9.05 4.72 1.01
CA PRO A 201 9.15 6.11 0.60
C PRO A 201 8.20 6.39 -0.57
N MET A 202 7.57 7.58 -0.58
CA MET A 202 6.73 8.04 -1.68
C MET A 202 6.73 9.58 -1.74
N GLU A 203 6.66 10.14 -2.93
CA GLU A 203 6.49 11.58 -3.11
C GLU A 203 5.05 11.99 -2.72
N ALA A 204 4.88 13.16 -2.09
CA ALA A 204 3.60 13.56 -1.48
C ALA A 204 2.45 13.70 -2.48
N ALA A 205 2.68 14.32 -3.65
CA ALA A 205 1.65 14.45 -4.67
C ALA A 205 1.28 13.10 -5.28
N HIS A 206 2.26 12.22 -5.45
CA HIS A 206 2.01 10.84 -5.90
C HIS A 206 1.22 10.04 -4.87
N HIS A 207 1.55 10.18 -3.57
CA HIS A 207 0.77 9.60 -2.47
C HIS A 207 -0.69 10.02 -2.56
N ASP A 208 -0.96 11.33 -2.63
CA ASP A 208 -2.32 11.86 -2.63
C ASP A 208 -3.11 11.44 -3.88
N ALA A 209 -2.44 11.33 -5.04
CA ALA A 209 -3.05 10.80 -6.26
C ALA A 209 -3.41 9.31 -6.15
N ILE A 210 -2.50 8.46 -5.63
CA ILE A 210 -2.78 7.04 -5.42
C ILE A 210 -3.93 6.85 -4.43
N LEU A 211 -3.90 7.54 -3.28
CA LEU A 211 -4.94 7.43 -2.26
C LEU A 211 -6.28 7.98 -2.73
N ALA A 212 -6.29 8.95 -3.64
CA ALA A 212 -7.52 9.40 -4.29
C ALA A 212 -8.25 8.26 -5.01
N HIS A 213 -7.52 7.42 -5.75
CA HIS A 213 -8.09 6.28 -6.49
C HIS A 213 -8.37 5.06 -5.59
N THR A 214 -7.47 4.74 -4.65
CA THR A 214 -7.51 3.46 -3.92
C THR A 214 -8.28 3.52 -2.60
N SER A 215 -8.50 4.71 -2.06
CA SER A 215 -9.16 4.92 -0.77
C SER A 215 -10.28 5.96 -0.86
N HIS A 216 -9.99 7.18 -1.31
CA HIS A 216 -10.92 8.30 -1.19
C HIS A 216 -12.13 8.15 -2.12
N LEU A 217 -11.89 7.88 -3.40
CA LEU A 217 -12.96 7.63 -4.37
C LEU A 217 -13.86 6.44 -3.99
N PRO A 218 -13.34 5.27 -3.59
CA PRO A 218 -14.18 4.17 -3.10
C PRO A 218 -15.11 4.55 -1.95
N HIS A 219 -14.61 5.31 -0.95
CA HIS A 219 -15.46 5.77 0.13
C HIS A 219 -16.51 6.77 -0.33
N LEU A 220 -16.14 7.74 -1.18
CA LEU A 220 -17.07 8.69 -1.78
C LEU A 220 -18.21 7.97 -2.51
N LEU A 221 -17.86 6.97 -3.33
CA LEU A 221 -18.84 6.17 -4.08
C LEU A 221 -19.73 5.35 -3.16
N ALA A 222 -19.19 4.79 -2.08
CA ALA A 222 -19.98 4.05 -1.09
C ALA A 222 -20.99 4.96 -0.37
N PHE A 223 -20.56 6.13 0.10
CA PHE A 223 -21.45 7.14 0.69
C PHE A 223 -22.52 7.58 -0.31
N ASN A 224 -22.12 7.92 -1.54
CA ASN A 224 -23.04 8.35 -2.58
C ASN A 224 -24.09 7.28 -2.94
N LEU A 225 -23.69 6.02 -3.05
CA LEU A 225 -24.60 4.91 -3.34
C LEU A 225 -25.63 4.73 -2.23
N VAL A 226 -25.20 4.75 -0.97
CA VAL A 226 -26.11 4.61 0.19
C VAL A 226 -27.09 5.78 0.24
N GLU A 227 -26.61 7.01 0.08
CA GLU A 227 -27.44 8.23 0.08
C GLU A 227 -28.46 8.20 -1.05
N GLN A 228 -28.03 7.87 -2.27
CA GLN A 228 -28.93 7.75 -3.41
C GLN A 228 -30.06 6.75 -3.13
N LEU A 229 -29.73 5.57 -2.61
CA LEU A 229 -30.73 4.54 -2.34
C LEU A 229 -31.63 4.89 -1.16
N ALA A 230 -31.10 5.56 -0.13
CA ALA A 230 -31.89 6.01 1.01
C ALA A 230 -32.88 7.12 0.64
N SER A 231 -32.61 7.88 -0.42
CA SER A 231 -33.46 8.95 -0.92
C SER A 231 -34.60 8.48 -1.83
N HIS A 232 -34.66 7.18 -2.18
CA HIS A 232 -35.75 6.62 -2.97
C HIS A 232 -37.02 6.41 -2.13
N ASP A 233 -38.19 6.58 -2.75
CA ASP A 233 -39.50 6.34 -2.10
C ASP A 233 -39.64 4.87 -1.66
N ASP A 234 -39.07 3.93 -2.42
CA ASP A 234 -39.09 2.49 -2.15
C ASP A 234 -37.87 2.01 -1.35
N ASN A 235 -37.22 2.87 -0.58
CA ASN A 235 -35.97 2.59 0.12
C ASN A 235 -36.03 1.34 1.03
N LEU A 236 -37.17 1.10 1.69
CA LEU A 236 -37.35 -0.05 2.57
C LEU A 236 -37.25 -1.39 1.83
N ASP A 237 -37.81 -1.47 0.62
CA ASP A 237 -37.71 -2.68 -0.19
C ASP A 237 -36.33 -2.83 -0.81
N ILE A 238 -35.70 -1.74 -1.24
CA ILE A 238 -34.29 -1.73 -1.73
C ILE A 238 -33.37 -2.32 -0.66
N PHE A 239 -33.43 -1.84 0.58
CA PHE A 239 -32.57 -2.33 1.66
C PHE A 239 -32.95 -3.74 2.13
N ARG A 240 -34.22 -4.13 2.07
CA ARG A 240 -34.69 -5.49 2.41
C ARG A 240 -34.06 -6.56 1.51
N TYR A 241 -33.86 -6.25 0.23
CA TYR A 241 -33.30 -7.18 -0.75
C TYR A 241 -31.80 -6.97 -0.98
N ALA A 242 -31.15 -6.08 -0.21
CA ALA A 242 -29.71 -5.84 -0.28
C ALA A 242 -28.95 -7.09 0.19
N ALA A 243 -28.26 -7.73 -0.74
CA ALA A 243 -27.48 -8.95 -0.51
C ALA A 243 -26.01 -8.66 -0.13
N GLY A 244 -25.21 -9.72 0.02
CA GLY A 244 -23.82 -9.65 0.49
C GLY A 244 -22.96 -8.64 -0.27
N GLY A 245 -23.04 -8.61 -1.60
CA GLY A 245 -22.25 -7.66 -2.40
C GLY A 245 -22.52 -6.19 -2.08
N PHE A 246 -23.79 -5.83 -1.83
CA PHE A 246 -24.14 -4.49 -1.39
C PHE A 246 -23.54 -4.20 -0.01
N ARG A 247 -23.70 -5.11 0.94
CA ARG A 247 -23.18 -4.97 2.31
C ARG A 247 -21.66 -4.79 2.31
N ASP A 248 -20.96 -5.62 1.54
CA ASP A 248 -19.50 -5.58 1.50
C ASP A 248 -18.99 -4.25 0.90
N PHE A 249 -19.60 -3.80 -0.20
CA PHE A 249 -19.20 -2.54 -0.85
C PHE A 249 -19.55 -1.31 0.01
N THR A 250 -20.74 -1.29 0.63
CA THR A 250 -21.22 -0.14 1.39
C THR A 250 -20.77 -0.12 2.85
N ARG A 251 -20.12 -1.17 3.34
CA ARG A 251 -19.60 -1.25 4.72
C ARG A 251 -18.76 -0.02 5.09
N ILE A 252 -17.94 0.44 4.16
CA ILE A 252 -17.06 1.60 4.37
C ILE A 252 -17.82 2.94 4.51
N ALA A 253 -19.07 3.03 4.08
CA ALA A 253 -19.92 4.21 4.29
C ALA A 253 -20.42 4.35 5.75
N ALA A 254 -20.16 3.36 6.63
CA ALA A 254 -20.39 3.48 8.07
C ALA A 254 -19.28 4.25 8.81
N SER A 255 -18.23 4.68 8.13
CA SER A 255 -17.12 5.46 8.68
C SER A 255 -17.59 6.88 9.10
N ASP A 256 -16.80 7.54 9.96
CA ASP A 256 -17.09 8.89 10.45
C ASP A 256 -17.22 9.91 9.31
N PRO A 257 -18.39 10.54 9.11
CA PRO A 257 -18.62 11.48 8.02
C PRO A 257 -17.73 12.73 8.12
N LYS A 258 -17.41 13.19 9.36
CA LYS A 258 -16.57 14.38 9.55
C LYS A 258 -15.15 14.10 9.11
N MET A 259 -14.60 12.95 9.45
CA MET A 259 -13.26 12.55 9.01
C MET A 259 -13.18 12.52 7.48
N TRP A 260 -14.16 11.92 6.80
CA TRP A 260 -14.17 11.83 5.34
C TRP A 260 -14.39 13.19 4.67
N HIS A 261 -15.28 14.03 5.22
CA HIS A 261 -15.41 15.41 4.78
C HIS A 261 -14.06 16.12 4.77
N ASP A 262 -13.33 16.04 5.87
CA ASP A 262 -12.03 16.71 6.01
C ASP A 262 -10.98 16.16 5.03
N ILE A 263 -10.97 14.83 4.80
CA ILE A 263 -10.10 14.18 3.82
C ILE A 263 -10.46 14.61 2.38
N PHE A 264 -11.74 14.64 2.03
CA PHE A 264 -12.17 15.02 0.68
C PHE A 264 -11.75 16.45 0.32
N PHE A 265 -11.88 17.38 1.26
CA PHE A 265 -11.42 18.76 1.04
C PHE A 265 -9.89 18.89 1.09
N ALA A 266 -9.21 18.11 1.91
CA ALA A 266 -7.75 18.14 1.98
C ALA A 266 -7.08 17.58 0.71
N ASN A 267 -7.71 16.65 0.01
CA ASN A 267 -7.22 16.07 -1.26
C ASN A 267 -8.14 16.39 -2.44
N GLN A 268 -8.78 17.56 -2.43
CA GLN A 268 -9.84 17.95 -3.38
C GLN A 268 -9.42 17.75 -4.84
N SER A 269 -8.27 18.27 -5.24
CA SER A 269 -7.80 18.24 -6.62
C SER A 269 -7.66 16.82 -7.17
N ALA A 270 -6.99 15.92 -6.42
CA ALA A 270 -6.79 14.55 -6.86
C ALA A 270 -8.10 13.74 -6.86
N ILE A 271 -9.00 14.00 -5.89
CA ILE A 271 -10.30 13.31 -5.83
C ILE A 271 -11.20 13.73 -6.99
N VAL A 272 -11.26 15.04 -7.33
CA VAL A 272 -12.03 15.51 -8.47
C VAL A 272 -11.50 14.89 -9.76
N SER A 273 -10.18 14.86 -9.96
CA SER A 273 -9.58 14.17 -11.12
C SER A 273 -9.96 12.70 -11.20
N ALA A 274 -9.86 11.97 -10.07
CA ALA A 274 -10.23 10.55 -10.01
C ALA A 274 -11.74 10.33 -10.26
N LEU A 275 -12.59 11.24 -9.78
CA LEU A 275 -14.04 11.18 -10.00
C LEU A 275 -14.39 11.47 -11.47
N ASP A 276 -13.73 12.43 -12.10
CA ASP A 276 -13.92 12.75 -13.52
C ASP A 276 -13.55 11.56 -14.40
N GLU A 277 -12.38 10.95 -14.16
CA GLU A 277 -11.98 9.72 -14.84
C GLU A 277 -13.00 8.59 -14.65
N TYR A 278 -13.43 8.35 -13.41
CA TYR A 278 -14.43 7.32 -13.11
C TYR A 278 -15.75 7.59 -13.82
N SER A 279 -16.17 8.84 -13.90
CA SER A 279 -17.41 9.25 -14.57
C SER A 279 -17.38 8.97 -16.07
N VAL A 280 -16.23 9.14 -16.72
CA VAL A 280 -16.05 8.76 -18.13
C VAL A 280 -16.25 7.24 -18.29
N TYR A 281 -15.55 6.43 -17.51
CA TYR A 281 -15.70 4.97 -17.56
C TYR A 281 -17.14 4.51 -17.26
N LEU A 282 -17.82 5.17 -16.32
CA LEU A 282 -19.21 4.84 -15.99
C LEU A 282 -20.16 5.14 -17.16
N ASN A 283 -19.94 6.27 -17.86
CA ASN A 283 -20.70 6.61 -19.07
C ASN A 283 -20.43 5.65 -20.23
N ASP A 284 -19.18 5.20 -20.40
CA ASP A 284 -18.85 4.18 -21.40
C ASP A 284 -19.58 2.87 -21.11
N ILE A 285 -19.57 2.39 -19.89
CA ILE A 285 -20.33 1.18 -19.50
C ILE A 285 -21.83 1.36 -19.74
N ARG A 286 -22.36 2.52 -19.37
CA ARG A 286 -23.77 2.87 -19.63
C ARG A 286 -24.09 2.77 -21.13
N GLN A 287 -23.22 3.28 -22.00
CA GLN A 287 -23.41 3.23 -23.45
C GLN A 287 -23.38 1.79 -23.99
N LEU A 288 -22.43 0.96 -23.52
CA LEU A 288 -22.38 -0.46 -23.90
C LEU A 288 -23.65 -1.22 -23.54
N ILE A 289 -24.28 -0.87 -22.40
CA ILE A 289 -25.55 -1.47 -21.98
C ILE A 289 -26.69 -1.02 -22.86
N ILE A 290 -26.76 0.27 -23.22
CA ILE A 290 -27.79 0.84 -24.12
C ILE A 290 -27.72 0.18 -25.50
N ASP A 291 -26.51 0.08 -26.04
CA ASP A 291 -26.25 -0.47 -27.39
C ASP A 291 -26.32 -2.01 -27.40
N LYS A 292 -26.47 -2.64 -26.23
CA LYS A 292 -26.44 -4.11 -26.07
C LYS A 292 -25.18 -4.73 -26.65
N ASP A 293 -24.03 -4.01 -26.61
CA ASP A 293 -22.74 -4.55 -27.04
C ASP A 293 -22.21 -5.58 -26.04
N SER A 294 -22.72 -6.80 -26.18
CA SER A 294 -22.38 -7.93 -25.33
C SER A 294 -20.87 -8.25 -25.39
N THR A 295 -20.23 -8.11 -26.55
CA THR A 295 -18.84 -8.45 -26.74
C THR A 295 -17.93 -7.48 -26.00
N ALA A 296 -18.14 -6.18 -26.17
CA ALA A 296 -17.35 -5.15 -25.50
C ALA A 296 -17.57 -5.18 -23.99
N LEU A 297 -18.82 -5.35 -23.54
CA LEU A 297 -19.14 -5.42 -22.12
C LEU A 297 -18.50 -6.65 -21.46
N MET A 298 -18.60 -7.85 -22.08
CA MET A 298 -17.93 -9.06 -21.57
C MET A 298 -16.40 -8.89 -21.52
N GLY A 299 -15.81 -8.25 -22.53
CA GLY A 299 -14.39 -7.93 -22.52
C GLY A 299 -13.98 -7.02 -21.36
N LEU A 300 -14.77 -5.99 -21.06
CA LEU A 300 -14.54 -5.08 -19.92
C LEU A 300 -14.62 -5.84 -18.59
N LEU A 301 -15.70 -6.59 -18.38
CA LEU A 301 -15.91 -7.36 -17.13
C LEU A 301 -14.81 -8.41 -16.93
N GLY A 302 -14.39 -9.08 -18.00
CA GLY A 302 -13.30 -10.05 -17.98
C GLY A 302 -11.95 -9.41 -17.57
N ARG A 303 -11.63 -8.25 -18.13
CA ARG A 303 -10.42 -7.50 -17.73
C ARG A 303 -10.47 -7.09 -16.25
N ALA A 304 -11.61 -6.58 -15.79
CA ALA A 304 -11.78 -6.19 -14.39
C ALA A 304 -11.64 -7.39 -13.44
N GLN A 305 -12.22 -8.54 -13.79
CA GLN A 305 -12.09 -9.77 -13.02
C GLN A 305 -10.63 -10.25 -12.95
N ALA A 306 -9.93 -10.23 -14.09
CA ALA A 306 -8.53 -10.64 -14.15
C ALA A 306 -7.64 -9.70 -13.29
N ALA A 307 -7.86 -8.39 -13.39
CA ALA A 307 -7.16 -7.40 -12.56
C ALA A 307 -7.42 -7.64 -11.07
N ARG A 308 -8.67 -7.92 -10.68
CA ARG A 308 -9.02 -8.19 -9.27
C ARG A 308 -8.38 -9.47 -8.74
N ARG A 309 -8.31 -10.53 -9.55
CA ARG A 309 -7.61 -11.77 -9.20
C ARG A 309 -6.12 -11.52 -9.00
N HIS A 310 -5.49 -10.80 -9.93
CA HIS A 310 -4.07 -10.43 -9.83
C HIS A 310 -3.78 -9.61 -8.56
N PHE A 311 -4.60 -8.60 -8.29
CA PHE A 311 -4.51 -7.81 -7.06
C PHE A 311 -4.70 -8.67 -5.80
N GLY A 312 -5.62 -9.65 -5.82
CA GLY A 312 -5.77 -10.61 -4.73
C GLY A 312 -4.51 -11.42 -4.45
N HIS A 313 -3.81 -11.86 -5.50
CA HIS A 313 -2.53 -12.55 -5.37
C HIS A 313 -1.41 -11.63 -4.85
N MET A 314 -1.35 -10.40 -5.30
CA MET A 314 -0.40 -9.40 -4.78
C MET A 314 -0.62 -9.14 -3.28
N LEU A 315 -1.86 -8.98 -2.84
CA LEU A 315 -2.19 -8.79 -1.42
C LEU A 315 -1.92 -10.04 -0.57
N ALA A 316 -2.12 -11.23 -1.12
CA ALA A 316 -1.81 -12.47 -0.43
C ALA A 316 -0.30 -12.73 -0.29
N SER A 317 0.51 -12.17 -1.19
CA SER A 317 1.98 -12.25 -1.16
C SER A 317 2.64 -11.10 -0.39
N THR A 318 1.90 -10.05 -0.06
CA THR A 318 2.36 -8.99 0.84
C THR A 318 1.90 -9.30 2.28
N PRO A 319 2.67 -8.94 3.31
CA PRO A 319 2.28 -9.20 4.72
C PRO A 319 1.08 -8.34 5.20
N TYR A 320 0.13 -8.04 4.32
CA TYR A 320 -1.02 -7.17 4.57
C TYR A 320 -2.27 -7.92 5.04
N THR A 321 -2.15 -9.12 5.57
CA THR A 321 -3.28 -9.86 6.15
C THR A 321 -3.29 -9.66 7.66
N ASP A 322 -4.47 -9.36 8.24
CA ASP A 322 -4.75 -9.41 9.69
C ASP A 322 -4.49 -10.80 10.32
N THR A 323 -4.08 -11.74 9.52
CA THR A 323 -3.59 -13.04 9.94
C THR A 323 -2.07 -12.92 10.14
N PRO A 324 -1.54 -13.22 11.33
CA PRO A 324 -0.08 -13.29 11.52
C PRO A 324 0.47 -14.23 10.45
N ALA A 325 1.50 -13.76 9.72
CA ALA A 325 2.22 -14.59 8.78
C ALA A 325 2.69 -15.83 9.57
N MET A 326 1.97 -16.94 9.43
CA MET A 326 2.48 -18.21 9.86
C MET A 326 3.72 -18.46 9.00
N SER A 327 4.89 -18.30 9.60
CA SER A 327 6.10 -18.85 9.01
C SER A 327 5.82 -20.34 8.80
N ALA A 328 5.60 -20.72 7.54
CA ALA A 328 5.38 -22.10 7.21
C ALA A 328 6.68 -22.84 7.48
N SER A 329 6.74 -23.48 8.63
CA SER A 329 7.83 -24.38 9.00
C SER A 329 7.44 -25.78 8.52
N TYR A 330 8.16 -26.29 7.54
CA TYR A 330 7.99 -27.67 7.10
C TYR A 330 8.90 -28.58 7.90
N ASN A 331 8.32 -29.36 8.81
CA ASN A 331 9.03 -30.45 9.48
C ASN A 331 9.00 -31.69 8.60
N ILE A 332 10.13 -32.01 7.99
CA ILE A 332 10.26 -33.18 7.15
C ILE A 332 10.82 -34.33 7.97
N THR A 333 10.02 -35.37 8.15
CA THR A 333 10.44 -36.64 8.75
C THR A 333 10.86 -37.61 7.63
N PRO A 334 12.00 -38.29 7.76
CA PRO A 334 12.38 -39.32 6.80
C PRO A 334 11.30 -40.40 6.68
N SER A 335 10.93 -40.73 5.44
CA SER A 335 10.02 -41.84 5.14
C SER A 335 10.78 -42.95 4.40
N ASN A 336 10.55 -44.20 4.82
CA ASN A 336 11.17 -45.35 4.17
C ASN A 336 10.52 -45.73 2.84
N THR A 337 9.30 -45.22 2.59
CA THR A 337 8.55 -45.47 1.35
C THR A 337 7.79 -44.24 0.93
N VAL A 338 7.92 -43.89 -0.35
CA VAL A 338 7.09 -42.85 -1.00
C VAL A 338 6.35 -43.49 -2.15
N SER A 339 5.02 -43.51 -2.11
CA SER A 339 4.18 -44.05 -3.19
C SER A 339 2.97 -43.15 -3.41
N GLY A 340 2.54 -43.05 -4.65
CA GLY A 340 1.37 -42.22 -5.03
C GLY A 340 1.54 -41.66 -6.43
N THR A 341 0.47 -41.02 -6.92
CA THR A 341 0.47 -40.28 -8.20
C THR A 341 0.29 -38.79 -7.89
N ILE A 342 1.17 -37.97 -8.45
CA ILE A 342 1.08 -36.51 -8.34
C ILE A 342 0.94 -35.90 -9.74
N THR A 343 0.22 -34.78 -9.82
CA THR A 343 0.21 -33.94 -11.02
C THR A 343 1.25 -32.85 -10.86
N ILE A 344 2.17 -32.80 -11.82
CA ILE A 344 3.24 -31.78 -11.84
C ILE A 344 2.66 -30.49 -12.42
N PRO A 345 2.92 -29.31 -11.80
CA PRO A 345 2.60 -28.02 -12.41
C PRO A 345 3.28 -27.83 -13.77
N GLY A 346 2.75 -26.92 -14.59
CA GLY A 346 3.32 -26.58 -15.88
C GLY A 346 4.76 -26.09 -15.79
N ASP A 347 5.53 -26.28 -16.88
CA ASP A 347 6.91 -25.80 -16.96
C ASP A 347 6.98 -24.27 -17.06
N LYS A 348 7.87 -23.66 -16.26
CA LYS A 348 8.06 -22.20 -16.20
C LYS A 348 8.45 -21.62 -17.56
N SER A 349 9.42 -22.25 -18.24
CA SER A 349 9.96 -21.75 -19.50
C SER A 349 8.97 -21.87 -20.65
N ILE A 350 8.18 -22.94 -20.66
CA ILE A 350 7.09 -23.11 -21.63
C ILE A 350 5.99 -22.08 -21.37
N SER A 351 5.65 -21.80 -20.11
CA SER A 351 4.65 -20.80 -19.75
C SER A 351 5.05 -19.39 -20.22
N HIS A 352 6.28 -18.94 -20.01
CA HIS A 352 6.75 -17.67 -20.56
C HIS A 352 6.65 -17.62 -22.10
N ARG A 353 7.11 -18.67 -22.78
CA ARG A 353 7.10 -18.72 -24.24
C ARG A 353 5.70 -18.80 -24.83
N SER A 354 4.79 -19.47 -24.17
CA SER A 354 3.38 -19.52 -24.63
C SER A 354 2.74 -18.14 -24.67
N ILE A 355 3.02 -17.29 -23.67
CA ILE A 355 2.58 -15.91 -23.68
C ILE A 355 3.25 -15.13 -24.81
N MET A 356 4.58 -15.18 -24.90
CA MET A 356 5.36 -14.42 -25.88
C MET A 356 4.97 -14.76 -27.31
N LEU A 357 5.00 -16.04 -27.66
CA LEU A 357 4.69 -16.51 -29.00
C LEU A 357 3.21 -16.38 -29.34
N GLY A 358 2.31 -16.67 -28.39
CA GLY A 358 0.88 -16.49 -28.56
C GLY A 358 0.48 -15.02 -28.78
N SER A 359 1.18 -14.09 -28.12
CA SER A 359 0.93 -12.65 -28.28
C SER A 359 1.41 -12.11 -29.65
N LEU A 360 2.52 -12.65 -30.17
CA LEU A 360 3.08 -12.28 -31.46
C LEU A 360 2.46 -13.04 -32.62
N ALA A 361 1.69 -14.08 -32.36
CA ALA A 361 0.93 -14.80 -33.39
C ALA A 361 -0.23 -13.95 -33.91
N THR A 362 -0.83 -14.38 -35.03
CA THR A 362 -2.12 -13.87 -35.48
C THR A 362 -3.21 -14.88 -35.10
N GLY A 363 -4.35 -14.36 -34.58
CA GLY A 363 -5.47 -15.21 -34.15
C GLY A 363 -5.40 -15.58 -32.66
N VAL A 364 -6.02 -16.68 -32.28
CA VAL A 364 -6.23 -17.06 -30.88
C VAL A 364 -5.35 -18.27 -30.51
N THR A 365 -4.56 -18.12 -29.47
CA THR A 365 -3.77 -19.22 -28.87
C THR A 365 -4.42 -19.63 -27.55
N ARG A 366 -4.71 -20.93 -27.41
CA ARG A 366 -5.19 -21.49 -26.14
C ARG A 366 -4.07 -22.27 -25.47
N VAL A 367 -3.85 -21.98 -24.18
CA VAL A 367 -2.82 -22.60 -23.35
C VAL A 367 -3.49 -23.33 -22.21
N THR A 368 -3.06 -24.57 -21.95
CA THR A 368 -3.51 -25.37 -20.81
C THR A 368 -2.30 -25.79 -19.97
N GLY A 369 -2.47 -25.94 -18.67
CA GLY A 369 -1.38 -26.28 -17.75
C GLY A 369 -0.35 -25.16 -17.59
N PHE A 370 -0.75 -23.91 -17.75
CA PHE A 370 0.10 -22.75 -17.53
C PHE A 370 0.56 -22.68 -16.07
N LEU A 371 1.85 -22.44 -15.84
CA LEU A 371 2.38 -22.22 -14.49
C LEU A 371 2.00 -20.80 -14.01
N GLU A 372 1.11 -20.72 -13.05
CA GLU A 372 0.67 -19.45 -12.43
C GLU A 372 1.67 -18.92 -11.37
N GLY A 373 2.97 -19.02 -11.67
CA GLY A 373 4.02 -18.45 -10.84
C GLY A 373 4.26 -16.98 -11.14
N GLU A 374 4.73 -16.21 -10.15
CA GLU A 374 4.95 -14.75 -10.23
C GLU A 374 5.72 -14.32 -11.47
N ASP A 375 6.78 -15.04 -11.81
CA ASP A 375 7.61 -14.76 -12.98
C ASP A 375 6.82 -14.83 -14.30
N ALA A 376 5.99 -15.86 -14.46
CA ALA A 376 5.17 -16.03 -15.66
C ALA A 376 4.03 -15.03 -15.71
N LEU A 377 3.43 -14.69 -14.56
CA LEU A 377 2.41 -13.67 -14.42
C LEU A 377 2.96 -12.27 -14.75
N ALA A 378 4.19 -11.95 -14.35
CA ALA A 378 4.84 -10.70 -14.73
C ALA A 378 5.01 -10.58 -16.26
N THR A 379 5.38 -11.67 -16.94
CA THR A 379 5.42 -11.70 -18.41
C THR A 379 4.04 -11.48 -19.02
N LEU A 380 3.03 -12.15 -18.49
CA LEU A 380 1.65 -12.01 -18.96
C LEU A 380 1.18 -10.55 -18.84
N GLN A 381 1.44 -9.93 -17.69
CA GLN A 381 1.07 -8.53 -17.46
C GLN A 381 1.78 -7.59 -18.44
N ALA A 382 3.06 -7.78 -18.69
CA ALA A 382 3.81 -6.98 -19.65
C ALA A 382 3.17 -7.00 -21.05
N PHE A 383 2.68 -8.16 -21.52
CA PHE A 383 1.98 -8.22 -22.81
C PHE A 383 0.61 -7.57 -22.78
N ARG A 384 -0.11 -7.63 -21.67
CA ARG A 384 -1.34 -6.85 -21.48
C ARG A 384 -1.08 -5.34 -21.54
N ASP A 385 -0.02 -4.88 -20.87
CA ASP A 385 0.39 -3.48 -20.87
C ASP A 385 0.79 -3.00 -22.28
N MET A 386 1.23 -3.94 -23.11
CA MET A 386 1.52 -3.69 -24.55
C MET A 386 0.31 -3.93 -25.47
N GLY A 387 -0.89 -4.03 -24.92
CA GLY A 387 -2.16 -4.04 -25.66
C GLY A 387 -2.62 -5.42 -26.14
N VAL A 388 -2.03 -6.52 -25.67
CA VAL A 388 -2.48 -7.88 -25.98
C VAL A 388 -3.62 -8.27 -25.06
N THR A 389 -4.75 -8.72 -25.62
CA THR A 389 -5.84 -9.29 -24.83
C THR A 389 -5.50 -10.72 -24.44
N ILE A 390 -5.38 -10.96 -23.13
CA ILE A 390 -5.10 -12.29 -22.57
C ILE A 390 -6.15 -12.58 -21.51
N GLU A 391 -7.00 -13.59 -21.76
CA GLU A 391 -8.01 -14.08 -20.82
C GLU A 391 -7.38 -15.16 -19.93
N GLY A 392 -7.72 -15.14 -18.64
CA GLY A 392 -7.10 -16.05 -17.66
C GLY A 392 -5.84 -15.42 -17.02
N PRO A 393 -5.00 -16.20 -16.29
CA PRO A 393 -5.13 -17.64 -16.09
C PRO A 393 -6.34 -18.02 -15.20
N ASP A 394 -6.94 -19.15 -15.53
CA ASP A 394 -7.96 -19.79 -14.70
C ASP A 394 -7.65 -21.29 -14.64
N ASN A 395 -7.20 -21.78 -13.48
CA ASN A 395 -6.77 -23.16 -13.28
C ASN A 395 -5.76 -23.63 -14.35
N GLY A 396 -4.78 -22.79 -14.66
CA GLY A 396 -3.77 -23.04 -15.66
C GLY A 396 -4.24 -22.89 -17.12
N ASN A 397 -5.41 -22.31 -17.37
CA ASN A 397 -5.92 -22.08 -18.72
C ASN A 397 -5.80 -20.61 -19.12
N LEU A 398 -5.28 -20.33 -20.31
CA LEU A 398 -5.20 -19.00 -20.91
C LEU A 398 -5.77 -19.01 -22.32
N THR A 399 -6.36 -17.90 -22.71
CA THR A 399 -6.68 -17.59 -24.11
C THR A 399 -5.97 -16.27 -24.48
N ILE A 400 -5.09 -16.33 -25.47
CA ILE A 400 -4.28 -15.19 -25.91
C ILE A 400 -4.76 -14.78 -27.30
N HIS A 401 -5.19 -13.53 -27.44
CA HIS A 401 -5.55 -12.93 -28.71
C HIS A 401 -4.34 -12.24 -29.29
N GLY A 402 -3.60 -12.97 -30.12
CA GLY A 402 -2.35 -12.49 -30.70
C GLY A 402 -2.54 -11.30 -31.62
N VAL A 403 -1.65 -10.34 -31.54
CA VAL A 403 -1.70 -9.07 -32.28
C VAL A 403 -0.76 -9.03 -33.48
N GLY A 404 -0.05 -10.13 -33.73
CA GLY A 404 0.98 -10.19 -34.79
C GLY A 404 2.30 -9.54 -34.37
N MET A 405 3.32 -9.69 -35.19
CA MET A 405 4.69 -9.21 -34.92
C MET A 405 4.78 -7.68 -34.73
N ASN A 406 3.92 -6.91 -35.36
CA ASN A 406 3.92 -5.45 -35.33
C ASN A 406 2.73 -4.85 -34.60
N GLY A 407 1.94 -5.67 -33.88
CA GLY A 407 0.70 -5.22 -33.25
C GLY A 407 0.86 -4.81 -31.78
N LEU A 408 2.04 -4.98 -31.19
CA LEU A 408 2.32 -4.50 -29.84
C LEU A 408 2.31 -2.97 -29.79
N LYS A 409 1.88 -2.42 -28.67
CA LYS A 409 1.79 -0.97 -28.43
C LYS A 409 2.75 -0.55 -27.32
N PRO A 410 3.27 0.70 -27.35
CA PRO A 410 4.08 1.20 -26.25
C PRO A 410 3.28 1.20 -24.94
N SER A 411 3.89 0.68 -23.87
CA SER A 411 3.31 0.79 -22.53
C SER A 411 3.43 2.22 -22.02
N LYS A 412 2.42 2.68 -21.28
CA LYS A 412 2.43 4.01 -20.62
C LYS A 412 3.36 4.07 -19.41
N THR A 413 3.73 2.92 -18.86
CA THR A 413 4.56 2.77 -17.67
C THR A 413 5.68 1.79 -17.92
N PRO A 414 6.79 1.84 -17.16
CA PRO A 414 7.82 0.80 -17.22
C PRO A 414 7.22 -0.59 -17.05
N LEU A 415 7.65 -1.54 -17.88
CA LEU A 415 7.24 -2.93 -17.81
C LEU A 415 7.93 -3.60 -16.64
N TYR A 416 7.18 -3.92 -15.60
CA TYR A 416 7.69 -4.48 -14.35
C TYR A 416 7.77 -6.01 -14.42
N MET A 417 8.99 -6.56 -14.28
CA MET A 417 9.28 -7.99 -14.40
C MET A 417 9.36 -8.73 -13.05
N GLY A 418 9.03 -8.10 -11.94
CA GLY A 418 9.22 -8.68 -10.61
C GLY A 418 10.66 -9.11 -10.38
N ASN A 419 10.89 -10.37 -9.99
CA ASN A 419 12.21 -10.98 -9.87
C ASN A 419 12.60 -11.81 -11.12
N SER A 420 11.84 -11.74 -12.20
CA SER A 420 12.02 -12.62 -13.37
C SER A 420 13.14 -12.17 -14.31
N GLY A 421 14.34 -12.66 -14.08
CA GLY A 421 15.45 -12.48 -15.02
C GLY A 421 15.17 -13.14 -16.39
N THR A 422 14.34 -14.17 -16.45
CA THR A 422 13.90 -14.81 -17.71
C THR A 422 13.05 -13.85 -18.53
N SER A 423 12.02 -13.25 -17.91
CA SER A 423 11.15 -12.30 -18.58
C SER A 423 11.94 -11.11 -19.12
N MET A 424 12.77 -10.48 -18.30
CA MET A 424 13.58 -9.33 -18.68
C MET A 424 14.47 -9.63 -19.89
N ARG A 425 15.17 -10.76 -19.86
CA ARG A 425 16.11 -11.12 -20.96
C ARG A 425 15.39 -11.51 -22.25
N LEU A 426 14.30 -12.27 -22.18
CA LEU A 426 13.55 -12.67 -23.37
C LEU A 426 12.79 -11.49 -23.98
N LEU A 427 12.15 -10.66 -23.14
CA LEU A 427 11.45 -9.46 -23.61
C LEU A 427 12.39 -8.44 -24.24
N SER A 428 13.63 -8.29 -23.75
CA SER A 428 14.61 -7.40 -24.38
C SER A 428 14.82 -7.75 -25.87
N GLY A 429 14.81 -9.02 -26.23
CA GLY A 429 14.91 -9.43 -27.63
C GLY A 429 13.68 -9.08 -28.47
N ILE A 430 12.49 -9.27 -27.90
CA ILE A 430 11.21 -8.93 -28.58
C ILE A 430 11.09 -7.41 -28.76
N LEU A 431 11.37 -6.66 -27.70
CA LEU A 431 11.23 -5.20 -27.69
C LEU A 431 12.27 -4.51 -28.56
N ALA A 432 13.48 -5.06 -28.67
CA ALA A 432 14.52 -4.55 -29.55
C ALA A 432 14.10 -4.55 -31.05
N ALA A 433 13.10 -5.34 -31.42
CA ALA A 433 12.55 -5.43 -32.77
C ALA A 433 11.26 -4.62 -32.96
N GLN A 434 10.80 -3.87 -31.97
CA GLN A 434 9.60 -3.06 -32.07
C GLN A 434 9.91 -1.63 -32.51
N ALA A 435 8.92 -0.96 -33.09
CA ALA A 435 9.04 0.42 -33.60
C ALA A 435 8.72 1.49 -32.53
N PHE A 436 8.86 1.16 -31.25
CA PHE A 436 8.61 2.08 -30.13
C PHE A 436 9.61 1.85 -28.99
N ASP A 437 9.82 2.87 -28.19
CA ASP A 437 10.66 2.78 -27.00
C ASP A 437 9.94 2.08 -25.85
N SER A 438 10.71 1.38 -25.02
CA SER A 438 10.18 0.69 -23.84
C SER A 438 11.21 0.68 -22.72
N VAL A 439 10.70 0.66 -21.48
CA VAL A 439 11.51 0.56 -20.27
C VAL A 439 11.17 -0.74 -19.55
N LEU A 440 12.19 -1.54 -19.27
CA LEU A 440 12.08 -2.75 -18.44
C LEU A 440 12.64 -2.46 -17.05
N THR A 441 11.92 -2.88 -16.01
CA THR A 441 12.36 -2.76 -14.62
C THR A 441 11.95 -4.00 -13.82
N GLY A 442 12.45 -4.12 -12.60
CA GLY A 442 12.09 -5.19 -11.70
C GLY A 442 12.34 -4.83 -10.25
N ASP A 443 12.33 -5.83 -9.37
CA ASP A 443 12.63 -5.63 -7.97
C ASP A 443 14.13 -5.31 -7.73
N THR A 444 14.47 -4.98 -6.50
CA THR A 444 15.85 -4.63 -6.11
C THR A 444 16.85 -5.74 -6.43
N SER A 445 16.43 -7.01 -6.39
CA SER A 445 17.28 -8.16 -6.73
C SER A 445 17.50 -8.28 -8.24
N LEU A 446 16.44 -8.11 -9.04
CA LEU A 446 16.52 -8.18 -10.49
C LEU A 446 17.34 -7.01 -11.07
N ASN A 447 17.15 -5.81 -10.53
CA ASN A 447 17.87 -4.61 -10.96
C ASN A 447 19.38 -4.64 -10.66
N LYS A 448 19.84 -5.58 -9.81
CA LYS A 448 21.28 -5.84 -9.56
C LYS A 448 21.88 -6.89 -10.47
N ARG A 449 21.06 -7.59 -11.27
CA ARG A 449 21.56 -8.69 -12.13
C ARG A 449 22.17 -8.15 -13.42
N PRO A 450 23.34 -8.65 -13.84
CA PRO A 450 23.99 -8.20 -15.07
C PRO A 450 23.14 -8.55 -16.30
N MET A 451 22.75 -7.55 -17.06
CA MET A 451 21.98 -7.69 -18.32
C MET A 451 22.85 -7.53 -19.56
N GLU A 452 24.10 -7.15 -19.41
CA GLU A 452 25.02 -6.86 -20.51
C GLU A 452 25.23 -8.05 -21.46
N ARG A 453 25.18 -9.28 -20.94
CA ARG A 453 25.27 -10.50 -21.77
C ARG A 453 24.14 -10.64 -22.80
N VAL A 454 23.02 -9.93 -22.61
CA VAL A 454 21.91 -9.87 -23.56
C VAL A 454 21.92 -8.53 -24.33
N ALA A 455 22.20 -7.44 -23.64
CA ALA A 455 22.20 -6.12 -24.24
C ALA A 455 23.33 -5.94 -25.27
N ALA A 456 24.54 -6.45 -25.00
CA ALA A 456 25.67 -6.31 -25.92
C ALA A 456 25.44 -6.98 -27.29
N PRO A 457 25.00 -8.26 -27.39
CA PRO A 457 24.66 -8.85 -28.68
C PRO A 457 23.52 -8.12 -29.39
N LEU A 458 22.48 -7.68 -28.70
CA LEU A 458 21.37 -6.96 -29.33
C LEU A 458 21.82 -5.60 -29.87
N ARG A 459 22.74 -4.89 -29.20
CA ARG A 459 23.35 -3.66 -29.74
C ARG A 459 24.17 -3.95 -30.99
N GLN A 460 24.90 -5.06 -31.04
CA GLN A 460 25.62 -5.47 -32.25
C GLN A 460 24.67 -5.77 -33.44
N MET A 461 23.43 -6.18 -33.12
CA MET A 461 22.37 -6.38 -34.12
C MET A 461 21.64 -5.06 -34.51
N GLY A 462 22.03 -3.94 -33.92
CA GLY A 462 21.47 -2.62 -34.23
C GLY A 462 20.44 -2.08 -33.25
N ALA A 463 20.17 -2.77 -32.14
CA ALA A 463 19.28 -2.25 -31.11
C ALA A 463 19.94 -1.14 -30.30
N VAL A 464 19.16 -0.12 -29.93
CA VAL A 464 19.59 0.94 -29.01
C VAL A 464 19.12 0.57 -27.61
N ILE A 465 20.03 0.10 -26.75
CA ILE A 465 19.72 -0.32 -25.37
C ILE A 465 20.60 0.45 -24.42
N GLN A 466 19.97 1.11 -23.42
CA GLN A 466 20.64 1.80 -22.33
C GLN A 466 20.33 1.05 -21.03
N SER A 467 21.33 0.84 -20.20
CA SER A 467 21.16 0.36 -18.82
C SER A 467 21.49 1.48 -17.85
N THR A 468 20.71 1.64 -16.80
CA THR A 468 20.84 2.72 -15.80
C THR A 468 21.73 2.32 -14.61
N GLY A 469 22.09 1.05 -14.48
CA GLY A 469 22.92 0.53 -13.39
C GLY A 469 24.44 0.69 -13.64
N GLN A 470 25.22 0.69 -12.55
CA GLN A 470 26.68 0.60 -12.64
C GLN A 470 27.07 -0.77 -13.20
N GLN A 471 27.98 -0.81 -14.19
CA GLN A 471 28.49 -2.02 -14.85
C GLN A 471 27.43 -2.84 -15.64
N GLY A 472 26.47 -2.19 -16.28
CA GLY A 472 25.52 -2.88 -17.17
C GLY A 472 24.42 -3.67 -16.45
N THR A 473 24.06 -3.28 -15.24
CA THR A 473 22.87 -3.75 -14.51
C THR A 473 21.64 -2.95 -14.87
#